data_938aea0a184f7da1d526651542b91e20
#
_entry.id   938aea0a184f7da1d526651542b91e20
#
_cell.length_a   1.000
_cell.length_b   1.000
_cell.length_c   1.000
_cell.angle_alpha   90.00
_cell.angle_beta   90.00
_cell.angle_gamma   90.00
#
_symmetry.space_group_name_H-M   'P 1'
#
loop_
_entity.id
_entity.type
_entity.pdbx_description
1 polymer ?
#
loop_
_entity_poly.entity_id
_entity_poly.type
_entity_poly.pdbx_seq_one_letter_code
_entity_poly.pdbx_strand_id
1 'polypeptide(L)'
;MNNTLIFNNTYLESEEYKISQFSKDWDIKQIQVFLSDICGIDAQIDQDIIKPYTRDWSNIPGGYADLLVRPESNEHCAILFALSNFYKIPITISAGQTNLTGSATPEGGIILSTSRLNTPGPCVDIENQCVMTPIGISLENMRNEVLKQSQNMLYYPVDPTSRHDAYVGGTLSCNASGFIPGEKGAT
;
A
#
# COMPACT_ATOMS: atom_id res chain seq x y z
N MET A 1 12.21 -24.22 9.02
CA MET A 1 12.52 -23.01 9.82
C MET A 1 11.20 -22.48 10.36
N ASN A 2 11.01 -22.47 11.68
CA ASN A 2 9.79 -21.95 12.29
C ASN A 2 9.79 -20.42 12.17
N ASN A 3 9.20 -19.89 11.10
CA ASN A 3 8.87 -18.48 10.99
C ASN A 3 7.56 -18.21 11.73
N THR A 4 7.61 -18.30 13.05
CA THR A 4 6.61 -17.65 13.87
C THR A 4 6.86 -16.15 13.69
N LEU A 5 5.90 -15.42 13.10
CA LEU A 5 5.87 -13.97 13.15
C LEU A 5 5.78 -13.58 14.63
N ILE A 6 6.94 -13.42 15.24
CA ILE A 6 7.05 -12.91 16.60
C ILE A 6 6.81 -11.41 16.46
N PHE A 7 5.57 -10.98 16.72
CA PHE A 7 5.31 -9.58 17.05
C PHE A 7 6.11 -9.29 18.31
N ASN A 8 7.15 -8.52 18.16
CA ASN A 8 7.98 -8.14 19.29
C ASN A 8 7.15 -7.19 20.17
N ASN A 9 6.83 -7.60 21.40
CA ASN A 9 6.01 -6.80 22.34
C ASN A 9 6.47 -5.34 22.50
N THR A 10 7.78 -5.11 22.35
CA THR A 10 8.38 -3.77 22.40
C THR A 10 7.84 -2.83 21.31
N TYR A 11 7.50 -3.35 20.13
CA TYR A 11 6.88 -2.56 19.05
C TYR A 11 5.44 -2.19 19.38
N LEU A 12 4.65 -3.11 19.93
CA LEU A 12 3.27 -2.83 20.32
C LEU A 12 3.19 -1.73 21.38
N GLU A 13 4.06 -1.74 22.39
CA GLU A 13 4.12 -0.72 23.42
C GLU A 13 4.43 0.69 22.87
N SER A 14 5.33 0.78 21.87
CA SER A 14 5.65 2.04 21.20
C SER A 14 4.47 2.60 20.41
N GLU A 15 3.76 1.76 19.70
CA GLU A 15 2.60 2.17 18.88
C GLU A 15 1.37 2.47 19.75
N GLU A 16 1.13 1.70 20.81
CA GLU A 16 0.09 1.97 21.80
C GLU A 16 0.31 3.33 22.47
N TYR A 17 1.55 3.68 22.78
CA TYR A 17 1.88 5.01 23.33
C TYR A 17 1.52 6.12 22.34
N LYS A 18 1.88 6.00 21.06
CA LYS A 18 1.53 6.99 20.04
C LYS A 18 0.02 7.10 19.87
N ILE A 19 -0.70 5.98 19.82
CA ILE A 19 -2.15 5.95 19.70
C ILE A 19 -2.83 6.60 20.91
N SER A 20 -2.28 6.42 22.11
CA SER A 20 -2.81 7.03 23.33
C SER A 20 -2.75 8.56 23.36
N GLN A 21 -1.97 9.17 22.47
CA GLN A 21 -1.83 10.63 22.37
C GLN A 21 -2.93 11.29 21.51
N PHE A 22 -3.78 10.51 20.83
CA PHE A 22 -4.85 11.09 20.00
C PHE A 22 -5.79 11.96 20.82
N SER A 23 -6.03 13.21 20.38
CA SER A 23 -6.96 14.16 21.00
C SER A 23 -8.14 14.41 20.07
N LYS A 24 -9.35 14.41 20.64
CA LYS A 24 -10.59 14.66 19.88
C LYS A 24 -10.67 16.05 19.26
N ASP A 25 -9.87 16.98 19.76
CA ASP A 25 -9.89 18.37 19.33
C ASP A 25 -8.91 18.66 18.19
N TRP A 26 -8.18 17.65 17.72
CA TRP A 26 -7.23 17.83 16.61
C TRP A 26 -7.94 18.06 15.29
N ASP A 27 -7.51 19.12 14.60
CA ASP A 27 -7.82 19.35 13.19
C ASP A 27 -6.88 18.56 12.26
N ILE A 28 -7.10 18.62 10.96
CA ILE A 28 -6.32 17.90 9.97
C ILE A 28 -4.83 18.31 9.96
N LYS A 29 -4.52 19.57 10.32
CA LYS A 29 -3.13 20.07 10.40
C LYS A 29 -2.41 19.48 11.61
N GLN A 30 -3.09 19.41 12.76
CA GLN A 30 -2.54 18.81 13.96
C GLN A 30 -2.33 17.31 13.77
N ILE A 31 -3.24 16.63 13.09
CA ILE A 31 -3.08 15.22 12.67
C ILE A 31 -1.86 15.07 11.77
N GLN A 32 -1.70 15.93 10.75
CA GLN A 32 -0.56 15.89 9.85
C GLN A 32 0.76 16.10 10.61
N VAL A 33 0.85 17.10 11.47
CA VAL A 33 2.04 17.38 12.30
C VAL A 33 2.36 16.17 13.21
N PHE A 34 1.36 15.59 13.86
CA PHE A 34 1.57 14.40 14.68
C PHE A 34 2.12 13.22 13.87
N LEU A 35 1.54 12.95 12.71
CA LEU A 35 2.01 11.87 11.84
C LEU A 35 3.44 12.11 11.35
N SER A 36 3.77 13.35 10.97
CA SER A 36 5.10 13.66 10.44
C SER A 36 6.16 13.73 11.53
N ASP A 37 5.90 14.49 12.60
CA ASP A 37 6.94 14.85 13.58
C ASP A 37 7.09 13.80 14.68
N ILE A 38 5.99 13.14 15.05
CA ILE A 38 6.00 12.17 16.16
C ILE A 38 6.06 10.73 15.63
N CYS A 39 5.32 10.42 14.57
CA CYS A 39 5.28 9.06 14.03
C CYS A 39 6.31 8.81 12.91
N GLY A 40 6.91 9.87 12.34
CA GLY A 40 7.86 9.74 11.22
C GLY A 40 7.20 9.30 9.91
N ILE A 41 5.88 9.52 9.78
CA ILE A 41 5.11 9.14 8.58
C ILE A 41 5.05 10.34 7.64
N ASP A 42 5.42 10.14 6.38
CA ASP A 42 5.24 11.19 5.37
C ASP A 42 3.75 11.49 5.16
N ALA A 43 3.32 12.64 5.66
CA ALA A 43 1.94 13.10 5.65
C ALA A 43 1.84 14.52 5.04
N GLN A 44 0.98 14.69 4.02
CA GLN A 44 0.86 15.90 3.22
C GLN A 44 -0.58 16.40 3.17
N ILE A 45 -0.76 17.70 3.39
CA ILE A 45 -2.06 18.40 3.24
C ILE A 45 -2.08 19.36 2.05
N ASP A 46 -0.95 19.51 1.34
CA ASP A 46 -0.85 20.33 0.13
C ASP A 46 -1.66 19.69 -0.99
N GLN A 47 -2.65 20.44 -1.51
CA GLN A 47 -3.55 19.95 -2.54
C GLN A 47 -2.86 19.69 -3.88
N ASP A 48 -1.76 20.39 -4.19
CA ASP A 48 -0.99 20.13 -5.40
C ASP A 48 -0.25 18.79 -5.33
N ILE A 49 0.13 18.36 -4.12
CA ILE A 49 0.73 17.03 -3.87
C ILE A 49 -0.33 15.94 -3.83
N ILE A 50 -1.52 16.22 -3.29
CA ILE A 50 -2.63 15.27 -3.15
C ILE A 50 -3.29 14.98 -4.51
N LYS A 51 -3.47 16.00 -5.34
CA LYS A 51 -4.23 15.94 -6.58
C LYS A 51 -3.88 14.77 -7.53
N PRO A 52 -2.61 14.39 -7.74
CA PRO A 52 -2.28 13.21 -8.55
C PRO A 52 -2.84 11.89 -8.03
N TYR A 53 -3.14 11.80 -6.74
CA TYR A 53 -3.65 10.60 -6.08
C TYR A 53 -5.18 10.54 -6.00
N THR A 54 -5.89 11.56 -6.52
CA THR A 54 -7.36 11.64 -6.39
C THR A 54 -8.13 10.98 -7.53
N ARG A 55 -7.45 10.27 -8.42
CA ARG A 55 -8.06 9.58 -9.58
C ARG A 55 -7.30 8.33 -9.94
N ASP A 56 -7.98 7.43 -10.62
CA ASP A 56 -7.43 6.23 -11.23
C ASP A 56 -7.75 6.18 -12.73
N TRP A 57 -7.52 5.03 -13.37
CA TRP A 57 -7.79 4.88 -14.80
C TRP A 57 -9.27 4.71 -15.17
N SER A 58 -10.18 4.69 -14.18
CA SER A 58 -11.63 4.64 -14.43
C SER A 58 -12.18 5.90 -15.09
N ASN A 59 -11.44 7.02 -14.98
CA ASN A 59 -11.90 8.36 -15.37
C ASN A 59 -13.16 8.84 -14.62
N ILE A 60 -13.46 8.27 -13.45
CA ILE A 60 -14.51 8.80 -12.57
C ILE A 60 -14.09 10.19 -12.11
N PRO A 61 -14.89 11.24 -12.35
CA PRO A 61 -14.54 12.59 -11.98
C PRO A 61 -14.75 12.86 -10.48
N GLY A 62 -14.05 13.84 -9.95
CA GLY A 62 -14.41 14.49 -8.67
C GLY A 62 -13.75 13.92 -7.43
N GLY A 63 -12.72 13.09 -7.54
CA GLY A 63 -11.97 12.64 -6.36
C GLY A 63 -11.32 13.81 -5.60
N TYR A 64 -11.38 13.78 -4.26
CA TYR A 64 -10.73 14.73 -3.37
C TYR A 64 -10.34 14.06 -2.06
N ALA A 65 -9.33 14.59 -1.37
CA ALA A 65 -8.92 14.13 -0.06
C ALA A 65 -8.32 15.27 0.78
N ASP A 66 -8.31 15.08 2.08
CA ASP A 66 -7.82 16.06 3.04
C ASP A 66 -6.35 15.83 3.39
N LEU A 67 -5.90 14.59 3.31
CA LEU A 67 -4.57 14.15 3.72
C LEU A 67 -4.07 13.03 2.83
N LEU A 68 -2.82 13.10 2.39
CA LEU A 68 -2.08 12.01 1.77
C LEU A 68 -1.04 11.49 2.75
N VAL A 69 -0.99 10.18 2.96
CA VAL A 69 0.01 9.53 3.80
C VAL A 69 0.75 8.44 3.03
N ARG A 70 2.05 8.32 3.27
CA ARG A 70 2.93 7.32 2.64
C ARG A 70 3.66 6.53 3.70
N PRO A 71 3.02 5.50 4.28
CA PRO A 71 3.63 4.65 5.29
C PRO A 71 4.81 3.86 4.70
N GLU A 72 5.80 3.55 5.53
CA GLU A 72 6.98 2.77 5.16
C GLU A 72 7.04 1.41 5.88
N SER A 73 6.12 1.19 6.84
CA SER A 73 6.10 -0.04 7.64
C SER A 73 4.67 -0.45 8.02
N ASN A 74 4.54 -1.67 8.56
CA ASN A 74 3.28 -2.18 9.07
C ASN A 74 2.82 -1.38 10.30
N GLU A 75 3.76 -0.92 11.13
CA GLU A 75 3.51 -0.10 12.33
C GLU A 75 2.90 1.24 11.92
N HIS A 76 3.43 1.89 10.87
CA HIS A 76 2.85 3.09 10.31
C HIS A 76 1.40 2.86 9.84
N CYS A 77 1.13 1.73 9.20
CA CYS A 77 -0.23 1.37 8.80
C CYS A 77 -1.14 1.16 10.00
N ALA A 78 -0.65 0.51 11.07
CA ALA A 78 -1.42 0.30 12.30
C ALA A 78 -1.84 1.63 12.95
N ILE A 79 -0.93 2.61 13.05
CA ILE A 79 -1.23 3.96 13.54
C ILE A 79 -2.31 4.62 12.67
N LEU A 80 -2.17 4.55 11.34
CA LEU A 80 -3.12 5.17 10.42
C LEU A 80 -4.52 4.57 10.52
N PHE A 81 -4.64 3.25 10.64
CA PHE A 81 -5.94 2.60 10.84
C PHE A 81 -6.54 2.92 12.22
N ALA A 82 -5.72 2.98 13.28
CA ALA A 82 -6.18 3.40 14.59
C ALA A 82 -6.68 4.85 14.58
N LEU A 83 -5.94 5.76 13.91
CA LEU A 83 -6.30 7.15 13.72
C LEU A 83 -7.62 7.28 12.94
N SER A 84 -7.75 6.61 11.81
CA SER A 84 -8.97 6.58 11.01
C SER A 84 -10.18 6.12 11.83
N ASN A 85 -10.01 5.05 12.61
CA ASN A 85 -11.08 4.57 13.48
C ASN A 85 -11.41 5.54 14.62
N PHE A 86 -10.44 6.21 15.20
CA PHE A 86 -10.64 7.17 16.29
C PHE A 86 -11.42 8.40 15.81
N TYR A 87 -11.00 9.01 14.71
CA TYR A 87 -11.61 10.22 14.16
C TYR A 87 -12.78 9.95 13.21
N LYS A 88 -13.05 8.68 12.86
CA LYS A 88 -14.04 8.27 11.85
C LYS A 88 -13.78 8.91 10.48
N ILE A 89 -12.50 9.06 10.13
CA ILE A 89 -12.06 9.58 8.83
C ILE A 89 -11.85 8.39 7.89
N PRO A 90 -12.48 8.36 6.71
CA PRO A 90 -12.30 7.27 5.76
C PRO A 90 -10.87 7.23 5.18
N ILE A 91 -10.39 6.02 4.89
CA ILE A 91 -9.13 5.81 4.17
C ILE A 91 -9.42 5.22 2.80
N THR A 92 -8.87 5.85 1.76
CA THR A 92 -8.78 5.29 0.41
C THR A 92 -7.36 4.79 0.17
N ILE A 93 -7.20 3.50 -0.12
CA ILE A 93 -5.89 2.91 -0.39
C ILE A 93 -5.52 3.15 -1.85
N SER A 94 -4.37 3.77 -2.09
CA SER A 94 -3.82 4.06 -3.40
C SER A 94 -2.53 3.27 -3.63
N ALA A 95 -2.53 2.42 -4.66
CA ALA A 95 -1.35 1.72 -5.15
C ALA A 95 -0.89 2.35 -6.47
N GLY A 96 -0.83 1.59 -7.57
CA GLY A 96 -0.46 2.10 -8.89
C GLY A 96 -1.59 2.83 -9.64
N GLN A 97 -2.76 2.96 -9.07
CA GLN A 97 -3.93 3.68 -9.62
C GLN A 97 -4.41 3.18 -11.00
N THR A 98 -4.07 1.95 -11.35
CA THR A 98 -4.34 1.34 -12.67
C THR A 98 -5.70 0.64 -12.77
N ASN A 99 -6.51 0.68 -11.71
CA ASN A 99 -7.83 0.06 -11.72
C ASN A 99 -8.83 0.88 -12.58
N LEU A 100 -9.87 0.20 -13.06
CA LEU A 100 -10.91 0.76 -13.93
C LEU A 100 -12.28 0.87 -13.21
N THR A 101 -12.29 0.78 -11.88
CA THR A 101 -13.51 0.69 -11.08
C THR A 101 -13.75 1.92 -10.19
N GLY A 102 -12.80 2.86 -10.14
CA GLY A 102 -12.87 4.02 -9.26
C GLY A 102 -12.50 3.72 -7.81
N SER A 103 -12.02 2.52 -7.50
CA SER A 103 -11.73 2.12 -6.11
C SER A 103 -10.57 2.90 -5.46
N ALA A 104 -9.73 3.56 -6.25
CA ALA A 104 -8.68 4.45 -5.75
C ALA A 104 -9.03 5.95 -5.90
N THR A 105 -10.29 6.27 -6.24
CA THR A 105 -10.78 7.66 -6.30
C THR A 105 -11.40 8.01 -4.95
N PRO A 106 -10.78 8.86 -4.11
CA PRO A 106 -11.27 9.17 -2.78
C PRO A 106 -12.47 10.15 -2.82
N GLU A 107 -13.34 10.03 -1.82
CA GLU A 107 -14.43 10.96 -1.56
C GLU A 107 -14.22 11.68 -0.21
N GLY A 108 -13.05 12.30 -0.02
CA GLY A 108 -12.63 12.92 1.22
C GLY A 108 -11.71 12.03 2.06
N GLY A 109 -11.30 12.54 3.22
CA GLY A 109 -10.51 11.81 4.20
C GLY A 109 -9.05 11.60 3.81
N ILE A 110 -8.53 10.41 4.08
CA ILE A 110 -7.10 10.09 3.96
C ILE A 110 -6.84 9.21 2.74
N ILE A 111 -5.87 9.58 1.92
CA ILE A 111 -5.28 8.67 0.94
C ILE A 111 -4.07 7.99 1.60
N LEU A 112 -4.08 6.66 1.66
CA LEU A 112 -2.94 5.84 2.05
C LEU A 112 -2.26 5.32 0.79
N SER A 113 -1.10 5.90 0.43
CA SER A 113 -0.30 5.42 -0.69
C SER A 113 0.63 4.30 -0.24
N THR A 114 0.57 3.16 -0.93
CA THR A 114 1.42 2.00 -0.63
C THR A 114 2.81 2.09 -1.26
N SER A 115 3.13 3.17 -1.97
CA SER A 115 4.36 3.31 -2.77
C SER A 115 5.67 3.14 -1.99
N ARG A 116 5.66 3.41 -0.68
CA ARG A 116 6.84 3.23 0.19
C ARG A 116 6.84 1.92 0.97
N LEU A 117 5.81 1.10 0.86
CA LEU A 117 5.77 -0.26 1.42
C LEU A 117 6.47 -1.24 0.46
N ASN A 118 7.74 -0.98 0.15
CA ASN A 118 8.52 -1.64 -0.88
C ASN A 118 9.77 -2.37 -0.36
N THR A 119 9.93 -2.45 0.95
CA THR A 119 11.04 -3.14 1.62
C THR A 119 10.52 -4.18 2.64
N PRO A 120 11.28 -5.27 2.85
CA PRO A 120 12.39 -5.76 2.05
C PRO A 120 11.99 -6.10 0.62
N GLY A 121 12.92 -6.17 -0.32
CA GLY A 121 12.63 -6.57 -1.70
C GLY A 121 12.11 -8.01 -1.82
N PRO A 122 11.66 -8.44 -3.02
CA PRO A 122 11.15 -9.79 -3.24
C PRO A 122 12.19 -10.85 -2.88
N CYS A 123 11.74 -11.93 -2.25
CA CYS A 123 12.52 -13.11 -1.90
C CYS A 123 11.87 -14.35 -2.51
N VAL A 124 12.58 -15.05 -3.40
CA VAL A 124 12.06 -16.21 -4.13
C VAL A 124 12.48 -17.50 -3.44
N ASP A 125 11.50 -18.31 -3.11
CA ASP A 125 11.68 -19.69 -2.67
C ASP A 125 11.50 -20.63 -3.87
N ILE A 126 12.61 -21.08 -4.43
CA ILE A 126 12.64 -21.90 -5.63
C ILE A 126 12.05 -23.29 -5.35
N GLU A 127 12.32 -23.85 -4.19
CA GLU A 127 11.88 -25.19 -3.82
C GLU A 127 10.34 -25.26 -3.71
N ASN A 128 9.75 -24.26 -3.06
CA ASN A 128 8.30 -24.17 -2.89
C ASN A 128 7.59 -23.40 -4.01
N GLN A 129 8.33 -22.90 -5.00
CA GLN A 129 7.82 -22.14 -6.13
C GLN A 129 6.95 -20.95 -5.72
N CYS A 130 7.40 -20.21 -4.71
CA CYS A 130 6.70 -19.04 -4.22
C CYS A 130 7.62 -17.83 -4.10
N VAL A 131 7.02 -16.63 -4.05
CA VAL A 131 7.71 -15.37 -3.80
C VAL A 131 7.07 -14.63 -2.64
N MET A 132 7.88 -14.23 -1.67
CA MET A 132 7.51 -13.26 -0.65
C MET A 132 7.90 -11.88 -1.15
N THR A 133 6.95 -10.95 -1.20
CA THR A 133 7.18 -9.64 -1.80
C THR A 133 6.41 -8.55 -1.07
N PRO A 134 6.97 -7.32 -0.96
CA PRO A 134 6.23 -6.19 -0.43
C PRO A 134 5.10 -5.77 -1.39
N ILE A 135 4.07 -5.14 -0.83
CA ILE A 135 2.86 -4.76 -1.57
C ILE A 135 3.04 -3.52 -2.46
N GLY A 136 4.02 -2.66 -2.14
CA GLY A 136 4.28 -1.39 -2.81
C GLY A 136 5.30 -1.45 -3.94
N ILE A 137 5.66 -2.66 -4.39
CA ILE A 137 6.53 -2.85 -5.56
C ILE A 137 5.69 -3.04 -6.82
N SER A 138 6.18 -2.57 -7.98
CA SER A 138 5.50 -2.82 -9.24
C SER A 138 5.51 -4.31 -9.59
N LEU A 139 4.45 -4.77 -10.25
CA LEU A 139 4.35 -6.16 -10.67
C LEU A 139 5.50 -6.55 -11.59
N GLU A 140 5.94 -5.65 -12.48
CA GLU A 140 7.08 -5.88 -13.37
C GLU A 140 8.38 -6.09 -12.60
N ASN A 141 8.65 -5.27 -11.57
CA ASN A 141 9.84 -5.43 -10.76
C ASN A 141 9.83 -6.77 -10.00
N MET A 142 8.68 -7.16 -9.43
CA MET A 142 8.56 -8.47 -8.78
C MET A 142 8.81 -9.61 -9.77
N ARG A 143 8.22 -9.55 -10.99
CA ARG A 143 8.42 -10.54 -12.05
C ARG A 143 9.88 -10.67 -12.45
N ASN A 144 10.58 -9.54 -12.61
CA ASN A 144 12.00 -9.51 -12.95
C ASN A 144 12.86 -10.12 -11.86
N GLU A 145 12.55 -9.87 -10.58
CA GLU A 145 13.25 -10.50 -9.47
C GLU A 145 12.99 -12.01 -9.39
N VAL A 146 11.78 -12.48 -9.72
CA VAL A 146 11.50 -13.93 -9.82
C VAL A 146 12.39 -14.59 -10.89
N LEU A 147 12.45 -14.02 -12.09
CA LEU A 147 13.32 -14.53 -13.17
C LEU A 147 14.79 -14.55 -12.76
N LYS A 148 15.27 -13.43 -12.20
CA LYS A 148 16.66 -13.26 -11.80
C LYS A 148 17.09 -14.23 -10.69
N GLN A 149 16.33 -14.29 -9.59
CA GLN A 149 16.68 -15.12 -8.43
C GLN A 149 16.54 -16.61 -8.72
N SER A 150 15.59 -17.00 -9.59
CA SER A 150 15.42 -18.38 -10.02
C SER A 150 16.30 -18.78 -11.22
N GLN A 151 17.16 -17.89 -11.73
CA GLN A 151 17.95 -18.12 -12.94
C GLN A 151 17.07 -18.56 -14.15
N ASN A 152 15.90 -17.92 -14.31
CA ASN A 152 14.87 -18.18 -15.31
C ASN A 152 14.16 -19.56 -15.18
N MET A 153 14.32 -20.25 -14.06
CA MET A 153 13.59 -21.52 -13.83
C MET A 153 12.11 -21.30 -13.47
N LEU A 154 11.79 -20.15 -12.88
CA LEU A 154 10.44 -19.78 -12.48
C LEU A 154 10.02 -18.46 -13.14
N TYR A 155 8.72 -18.29 -13.35
CA TYR A 155 8.13 -17.04 -13.82
C TYR A 155 6.78 -16.81 -13.14
N TYR A 156 6.42 -15.54 -12.97
CA TYR A 156 5.08 -15.18 -12.48
C TYR A 156 4.12 -15.10 -13.67
N PRO A 157 3.04 -15.89 -13.70
CA PRO A 157 2.25 -16.10 -14.92
C PRO A 157 1.27 -14.97 -15.24
N VAL A 158 0.83 -14.17 -14.25
CA VAL A 158 -0.16 -13.11 -14.47
C VAL A 158 0.51 -11.89 -15.09
N ASP A 159 0.03 -11.48 -16.27
CA ASP A 159 0.65 -10.45 -17.10
C ASP A 159 -0.36 -9.39 -17.56
N PRO A 160 -0.82 -8.49 -16.66
CA PRO A 160 -1.70 -7.41 -17.05
C PRO A 160 -0.96 -6.34 -17.87
N THR A 161 -1.70 -5.63 -18.74
CA THR A 161 -1.16 -4.51 -19.53
C THR A 161 -0.51 -3.44 -18.65
N SER A 162 -1.02 -3.27 -17.44
CA SER A 162 -0.58 -2.27 -16.46
C SER A 162 0.60 -2.70 -15.59
N ARG A 163 1.26 -3.83 -15.84
CA ARG A 163 2.27 -4.43 -14.95
C ARG A 163 3.41 -3.49 -14.53
N HIS A 164 3.74 -2.50 -15.34
CA HIS A 164 4.78 -1.52 -15.03
C HIS A 164 4.36 -0.55 -13.93
N ASP A 165 3.08 -0.18 -13.91
CA ASP A 165 2.50 0.81 -12.99
C ASP A 165 1.72 0.15 -11.85
N ALA A 166 1.11 -1.03 -12.09
CA ALA A 166 0.36 -1.76 -11.08
C ALA A 166 1.28 -2.30 -9.99
N TYR A 167 0.90 -2.10 -8.73
CA TYR A 167 1.62 -2.67 -7.58
C TYR A 167 1.05 -4.03 -7.18
N VAL A 168 1.90 -4.88 -6.64
CA VAL A 168 1.55 -6.26 -6.24
C VAL A 168 0.34 -6.27 -5.30
N GLY A 169 0.30 -5.41 -4.28
CA GLY A 169 -0.84 -5.33 -3.36
C GLY A 169 -2.15 -4.98 -4.07
N GLY A 170 -2.10 -4.07 -5.06
CA GLY A 170 -3.26 -3.71 -5.87
C GLY A 170 -3.72 -4.85 -6.77
N THR A 171 -2.81 -5.60 -7.40
CA THR A 171 -3.17 -6.73 -8.25
C THR A 171 -3.84 -7.85 -7.47
N LEU A 172 -3.35 -8.14 -6.24
CA LEU A 172 -3.98 -9.10 -5.33
C LEU A 172 -5.38 -8.65 -4.90
N SER A 173 -5.51 -7.39 -4.45
CA SER A 173 -6.78 -6.85 -3.96
C SER A 173 -7.87 -6.82 -5.03
N CYS A 174 -7.50 -6.54 -6.28
CA CYS A 174 -8.43 -6.44 -7.41
C CYS A 174 -8.56 -7.78 -8.18
N ASN A 175 -7.90 -8.84 -7.75
CA ASN A 175 -7.85 -10.11 -8.47
C ASN A 175 -7.49 -9.89 -9.96
N ALA A 176 -6.42 -9.13 -10.22
CA ALA A 176 -6.05 -8.71 -11.56
C ALA A 176 -5.73 -9.88 -12.46
N SER A 177 -6.21 -9.83 -13.70
CA SER A 177 -5.93 -10.81 -14.75
C SER A 177 -4.99 -10.21 -15.80
N GLY A 178 -4.47 -11.06 -16.69
CA GLY A 178 -3.52 -10.65 -17.71
C GLY A 178 -3.76 -11.29 -19.06
N PHE A 179 -2.76 -11.21 -19.94
CA PHE A 179 -2.82 -11.71 -21.32
C PHE A 179 -2.77 -13.24 -21.44
N ILE A 180 -2.42 -13.96 -20.39
CA ILE A 180 -2.37 -15.41 -20.41
C ILE A 180 -3.67 -15.94 -19.79
N PRO A 181 -4.71 -16.20 -20.62
CA PRO A 181 -6.01 -16.65 -20.12
C PRO A 181 -6.00 -18.13 -19.73
N GLY A 182 -7.07 -18.57 -19.10
CA GLY A 182 -7.32 -19.99 -18.82
C GLY A 182 -6.57 -20.50 -17.61
N GLU A 183 -5.63 -21.40 -17.77
CA GLU A 183 -4.96 -22.12 -16.68
C GLU A 183 -4.25 -21.23 -15.66
N LYS A 184 -3.81 -20.04 -16.08
CA LYS A 184 -3.02 -19.15 -15.23
C LYS A 184 -3.89 -18.14 -14.46
N GLY A 185 -5.11 -17.93 -14.88
CA GLY A 185 -6.14 -17.20 -14.16
C GLY A 185 -5.80 -15.76 -13.84
N ALA A 186 -6.29 -15.35 -12.67
CA ALA A 186 -6.02 -14.05 -12.05
C ALA A 186 -4.96 -14.18 -10.94
N THR A 187 -4.53 -13.05 -10.45
CA THR A 187 -3.55 -12.95 -9.34
C THR A 187 -4.05 -13.59 -8.08
#